data_fbae9ddbaeaa5e4acfd01aaffc09e60e
#
_entry.id   fbae9ddbaeaa5e4acfd01aaffc09e60e
#
_cell.length_a   1.000
_cell.length_b   1.000
_cell.length_c   1.000
_cell.angle_alpha   90.00
_cell.angle_beta   90.00
_cell.angle_gamma   90.00
#
_symmetry.space_group_name_H-M   'P 1'
#
loop_
_entity.id
_entity.type
_entity.pdbx_description
1 polymer ?
#
loop_
_entity_poly.entity_id
_entity_poly.type
_entity_poly.pdbx_seq_one_letter_code
_entity_poly.pdbx_strand_id
1 'polypeptide(L)'
;MQMTDTVKKILANYEGENPGVKGNLARMLMTGKLAGTGKMIILPVDQGFEHGPARSFAKNPLGYDPHYHYQLAIDAGLNAYAAPLGMIEAGADSFAGQIPTILKCNSANSLMSDTAGKNQAVTATVQDALRLGCAAIGFTIYPGSDMALDMFEEISEMRAEAASVGIPTVIWSYPRGEAITKDGETAIDIAAYAAQIAALLGAHIIKIKLSTDHLENKDAKKVYEDQGIDISTQAKRVEHCMQAAFGGRRIVVFSGGAAKGSDAVYED
;
A
#
# COMPACT_ATOMS: atom_id res chain seq x y z
N MET A 1 -21.18 -4.48 14.64
CA MET A 1 -21.17 -3.24 13.81
C MET A 1 -21.89 -3.56 12.50
N GLN A 2 -22.87 -2.76 12.08
CA GLN A 2 -23.58 -2.98 10.82
C GLN A 2 -22.86 -2.28 9.67
N MET A 3 -22.49 -3.02 8.63
CA MET A 3 -21.84 -2.46 7.45
C MET A 3 -22.79 -1.53 6.67
N THR A 4 -22.25 -0.41 6.19
CA THR A 4 -22.96 0.51 5.28
C THR A 4 -23.12 -0.11 3.90
N ASP A 5 -24.06 0.39 3.11
CA ASP A 5 -24.25 -0.08 1.73
C ASP A 5 -23.05 0.22 0.83
N THR A 6 -22.33 1.31 1.10
CA THR A 6 -21.07 1.61 0.42
C THR A 6 -20.02 0.51 0.66
N VAL A 7 -19.83 0.10 1.91
CA VAL A 7 -18.87 -0.98 2.24
C VAL A 7 -19.31 -2.30 1.63
N LYS A 8 -20.62 -2.64 1.69
CA LYS A 8 -21.15 -3.84 1.03
C LYS A 8 -20.87 -3.87 -0.46
N LYS A 9 -21.06 -2.74 -1.17
CA LYS A 9 -20.74 -2.61 -2.61
C LYS A 9 -19.25 -2.82 -2.89
N ILE A 10 -18.36 -2.27 -2.07
CA ILE A 10 -16.92 -2.50 -2.21
C ILE A 10 -16.60 -3.99 -2.04
N LEU A 11 -17.10 -4.62 -1.00
CA LEU A 11 -16.84 -6.04 -0.72
C LEU A 11 -17.44 -6.98 -1.77
N ALA A 12 -18.49 -6.58 -2.46
CA ALA A 12 -19.06 -7.35 -3.57
C ALA A 12 -18.09 -7.50 -4.76
N ASN A 13 -17.10 -6.61 -4.92
CA ASN A 13 -16.08 -6.70 -5.94
C ASN A 13 -15.06 -7.85 -5.71
N TYR A 14 -15.01 -8.40 -4.51
CA TYR A 14 -14.10 -9.50 -4.13
C TYR A 14 -14.83 -10.85 -4.19
N GLU A 15 -15.35 -11.20 -5.39
CA GLU A 15 -16.21 -12.37 -5.60
C GLU A 15 -15.51 -13.70 -5.30
N GLY A 16 -14.22 -13.81 -5.65
CA GLY A 16 -13.42 -15.02 -5.43
C GLY A 16 -12.87 -15.20 -4.01
N GLU A 17 -13.14 -14.25 -3.08
CA GLU A 17 -12.54 -14.28 -1.75
C GLU A 17 -13.46 -14.91 -0.69
N ASN A 18 -12.82 -15.58 0.27
CA ASN A 18 -13.53 -16.21 1.38
C ASN A 18 -14.06 -15.18 2.40
N PRO A 19 -14.96 -15.60 3.32
CA PRO A 19 -15.53 -14.72 4.34
C PRO A 19 -14.50 -14.07 5.26
N GLY A 20 -13.38 -14.72 5.56
CA GLY A 20 -12.31 -14.18 6.40
C GLY A 20 -11.65 -12.95 5.78
N VAL A 21 -11.27 -13.03 4.50
CA VAL A 21 -10.72 -11.90 3.75
C VAL A 21 -11.71 -10.74 3.73
N LYS A 22 -12.98 -10.99 3.40
CA LYS A 22 -14.03 -9.96 3.38
C LYS A 22 -14.28 -9.36 4.77
N GLY A 23 -14.23 -10.18 5.81
CA GLY A 23 -14.37 -9.75 7.21
C GLY A 23 -13.27 -8.80 7.64
N ASN A 24 -12.01 -9.10 7.30
CA ASN A 24 -10.88 -8.25 7.61
C ASN A 24 -10.87 -6.94 6.78
N LEU A 25 -11.25 -6.98 5.50
CA LEU A 25 -11.47 -5.76 4.71
C LEU A 25 -12.57 -4.88 5.31
N ALA A 26 -13.69 -5.50 5.72
CA ALA A 26 -14.77 -4.80 6.43
C ALA A 26 -14.27 -4.17 7.73
N ARG A 27 -13.47 -4.89 8.52
CA ARG A 27 -12.89 -4.40 9.78
C ARG A 27 -12.11 -3.11 9.55
N MET A 28 -11.26 -3.03 8.52
CA MET A 28 -10.52 -1.82 8.18
C MET A 28 -11.44 -0.70 7.66
N LEU A 29 -12.38 -1.01 6.76
CA LEU A 29 -13.31 -0.01 6.19
C LEU A 29 -14.31 0.55 7.20
N MET A 30 -14.55 -0.15 8.31
CA MET A 30 -15.49 0.23 9.36
C MET A 30 -14.82 0.76 10.62
N THR A 31 -13.51 1.02 10.60
CA THR A 31 -12.73 1.60 11.71
C THR A 31 -12.40 3.06 11.44
N GLY A 32 -12.24 3.84 12.50
CA GLY A 32 -11.77 5.24 12.48
C GLY A 32 -12.82 6.26 12.03
N LYS A 33 -12.36 7.48 11.79
CA LYS A 33 -13.24 8.62 11.43
C LYS A 33 -13.91 8.47 10.07
N LEU A 34 -13.31 7.70 9.16
CA LEU A 34 -13.87 7.41 7.83
C LEU A 34 -14.68 6.11 7.77
N ALA A 35 -15.01 5.54 8.94
CA ALA A 35 -15.76 4.29 9.01
C ALA A 35 -17.06 4.33 8.19
N GLY A 36 -17.22 3.35 7.32
CA GLY A 36 -18.42 3.17 6.50
C GLY A 36 -18.52 4.06 5.27
N THR A 37 -17.62 5.03 5.08
CA THR A 37 -17.64 5.94 3.91
C THR A 37 -17.09 5.31 2.63
N GLY A 38 -16.41 4.17 2.73
CA GLY A 38 -15.66 3.56 1.62
C GLY A 38 -14.29 4.17 1.39
N LYS A 39 -13.90 5.19 2.16
CA LYS A 39 -12.58 5.81 2.15
C LYS A 39 -11.70 5.22 3.25
N MET A 40 -10.39 5.30 3.10
CA MET A 40 -9.44 4.71 4.03
C MET A 40 -8.18 5.57 4.17
N ILE A 41 -7.76 5.78 5.41
CA ILE A 41 -6.44 6.34 5.74
C ILE A 41 -5.69 5.31 6.58
N ILE A 42 -4.48 4.97 6.14
CA ILE A 42 -3.58 4.02 6.81
C ILE A 42 -2.32 4.78 7.21
N LEU A 43 -1.85 4.61 8.44
CA LEU A 43 -0.53 5.11 8.86
C LEU A 43 0.53 4.03 8.55
N PRO A 44 1.41 4.23 7.56
CA PRO A 44 2.52 3.32 7.32
C PRO A 44 3.77 3.81 8.03
N VAL A 45 4.46 2.94 8.76
CA VAL A 45 5.71 3.26 9.47
C VAL A 45 6.75 2.16 9.23
N ASP A 46 7.41 2.20 8.09
CA ASP A 46 8.52 1.32 7.70
C ASP A 46 9.83 2.10 7.40
N GLN A 47 9.77 3.43 7.51
CA GLN A 47 10.87 4.34 7.14
C GLN A 47 12.15 4.09 7.95
N GLY A 48 12.02 3.64 9.19
CA GLY A 48 13.15 3.28 10.05
C GLY A 48 13.97 2.13 9.46
N PHE A 49 13.31 1.16 8.84
CA PHE A 49 13.94 0.05 8.14
C PHE A 49 14.58 0.52 6.82
N GLU A 50 13.81 1.21 5.98
CA GLU A 50 14.24 1.59 4.63
C GLU A 50 15.28 2.72 4.63
N HIS A 51 15.12 3.72 5.51
CA HIS A 51 15.91 4.95 5.47
C HIS A 51 16.78 5.18 6.71
N GLY A 52 16.73 4.28 7.67
CA GLY A 52 17.41 4.40 8.96
C GLY A 52 16.66 5.27 9.98
N PRO A 53 16.86 5.00 11.28
CA PRO A 53 16.06 5.60 12.34
C PRO A 53 16.33 7.11 12.52
N ALA A 54 17.57 7.56 12.43
CA ALA A 54 17.89 8.98 12.59
C ALA A 54 17.24 9.84 11.51
N ARG A 55 17.33 9.45 10.24
CA ARG A 55 16.70 10.17 9.14
C ARG A 55 15.18 10.23 9.29
N SER A 56 14.58 9.17 9.83
CA SER A 56 13.13 9.02 9.93
C SER A 56 12.54 9.70 11.16
N PHE A 57 13.24 9.66 12.32
CA PHE A 57 12.63 9.99 13.61
C PHE A 57 13.36 11.07 14.41
N ALA A 58 14.58 11.50 14.03
CA ALA A 58 15.34 12.47 14.82
C ALA A 58 14.62 13.82 15.02
N LYS A 59 13.77 14.24 14.08
CA LYS A 59 12.95 15.46 14.21
C LYS A 59 11.83 15.33 15.24
N ASN A 60 11.39 14.10 15.53
CA ASN A 60 10.41 13.77 16.55
C ASN A 60 10.88 12.51 17.28
N PRO A 61 11.66 12.66 18.36
CA PRO A 61 12.23 11.52 19.09
C PRO A 61 11.20 10.52 19.64
N LEU A 62 9.96 10.93 19.85
CA LEU A 62 8.89 9.99 20.23
C LEU A 62 8.68 8.91 19.16
N GLY A 63 8.99 9.20 17.90
CA GLY A 63 8.88 8.25 16.81
C GLY A 63 9.84 7.05 16.86
N TYR A 64 10.83 7.05 17.75
CA TYR A 64 11.64 5.85 18.01
C TYR A 64 10.88 4.77 18.79
N ASP A 65 9.81 5.15 19.51
CA ASP A 65 8.97 4.22 20.25
C ASP A 65 7.79 3.74 19.39
N PRO A 66 7.65 2.43 19.12
CA PRO A 66 6.50 1.88 18.40
C PRO A 66 5.14 2.24 19.02
N HIS A 67 5.04 2.37 20.35
CA HIS A 67 3.80 2.76 21.03
C HIS A 67 3.30 4.14 20.58
N TYR A 68 4.22 5.07 20.31
CA TYR A 68 3.87 6.39 19.77
C TYR A 68 3.07 6.29 18.46
N HIS A 69 3.47 5.42 17.55
CA HIS A 69 2.80 5.26 16.25
C HIS A 69 1.43 4.60 16.35
N TYR A 70 1.28 3.62 17.24
CA TYR A 70 -0.02 3.05 17.56
C TYR A 70 -0.97 4.11 18.09
N GLN A 71 -0.53 4.84 19.12
CA GLN A 71 -1.33 5.89 19.75
C GLN A 71 -1.68 7.00 18.75
N LEU A 72 -0.73 7.42 17.92
CA LEU A 72 -0.96 8.41 16.86
C LEU A 72 -2.05 7.95 15.89
N ALA A 73 -2.01 6.70 15.45
CA ALA A 73 -3.03 6.17 14.53
C ALA A 73 -4.42 6.11 15.17
N ILE A 74 -4.50 5.77 16.46
CA ILE A 74 -5.74 5.72 17.24
C ILE A 74 -6.29 7.12 17.45
N ASP A 75 -5.50 8.06 17.92
CA ASP A 75 -5.91 9.44 18.23
C ASP A 75 -6.34 10.20 16.96
N ALA A 76 -5.65 9.97 15.86
CA ALA A 76 -6.03 10.51 14.56
C ALA A 76 -7.33 9.87 14.02
N GLY A 77 -7.75 8.74 14.56
CA GLY A 77 -8.94 8.00 14.12
C GLY A 77 -8.76 7.39 12.73
N LEU A 78 -7.61 6.76 12.49
CA LEU A 78 -7.29 6.13 11.21
C LEU A 78 -7.95 4.75 11.06
N ASN A 79 -7.97 4.24 9.85
CA ASN A 79 -8.57 2.94 9.53
C ASN A 79 -7.65 1.76 9.87
N ALA A 80 -6.33 1.95 9.75
CA ALA A 80 -5.33 0.93 10.06
C ALA A 80 -3.96 1.53 10.34
N TYR A 81 -3.11 0.74 10.99
CA TYR A 81 -1.68 0.98 11.19
C TYR A 81 -0.89 -0.11 10.49
N ALA A 82 0.11 0.26 9.68
CA ALA A 82 0.94 -0.67 8.92
C ALA A 82 2.42 -0.52 9.32
N ALA A 83 3.07 -1.62 9.75
CA ALA A 83 4.47 -1.58 10.17
C ALA A 83 5.14 -2.95 10.03
N PRO A 84 6.51 -3.00 10.06
CA PRO A 84 7.28 -4.24 10.14
C PRO A 84 7.02 -5.01 11.44
N LEU A 85 7.38 -6.30 11.42
CA LEU A 85 7.14 -7.25 12.50
C LEU A 85 7.50 -6.72 13.89
N GLY A 86 8.73 -6.26 14.09
CA GLY A 86 9.19 -5.80 15.40
C GLY A 86 8.42 -4.60 15.95
N MET A 87 7.92 -3.73 15.09
CA MET A 87 7.08 -2.61 15.51
C MET A 87 5.66 -3.05 15.87
N ILE A 88 5.08 -4.00 15.12
CA ILE A 88 3.77 -4.57 15.47
C ILE A 88 3.86 -5.34 16.79
N GLU A 89 4.87 -6.19 16.96
CA GLU A 89 5.09 -6.95 18.21
C GLU A 89 5.22 -6.07 19.44
N ALA A 90 5.97 -4.97 19.33
CA ALA A 90 6.24 -4.09 20.47
C ALA A 90 4.98 -3.44 21.07
N GLY A 91 3.88 -3.34 20.31
CA GLY A 91 2.61 -2.77 20.79
C GLY A 91 1.43 -3.74 20.77
N ALA A 92 1.63 -4.99 20.33
CA ALA A 92 0.54 -5.91 20.05
C ALA A 92 -0.40 -6.17 21.24
N ASP A 93 0.15 -6.32 22.44
CA ASP A 93 -0.65 -6.55 23.66
C ASP A 93 -1.32 -5.25 24.14
N SER A 94 -0.55 -4.17 24.25
CA SER A 94 -1.04 -2.88 24.76
C SER A 94 -2.17 -2.28 23.94
N PHE A 95 -2.15 -2.51 22.62
CA PHE A 95 -3.13 -1.94 21.69
C PHE A 95 -4.05 -2.99 21.05
N ALA A 96 -4.12 -4.19 21.62
CA ALA A 96 -4.96 -5.26 21.12
C ALA A 96 -6.43 -4.81 20.92
N GLY A 97 -6.94 -5.00 19.69
CA GLY A 97 -8.32 -4.66 19.35
C GLY A 97 -8.63 -3.18 19.15
N GLN A 98 -7.69 -2.26 19.41
CA GLN A 98 -7.95 -0.82 19.34
C GLN A 98 -7.85 -0.27 17.91
N ILE A 99 -6.99 -0.85 17.07
CA ILE A 99 -6.83 -0.48 15.66
C ILE A 99 -6.49 -1.72 14.82
N PRO A 100 -7.04 -1.86 13.59
CA PRO A 100 -6.58 -2.87 12.66
C PRO A 100 -5.11 -2.67 12.30
N THR A 101 -4.31 -3.73 12.33
CA THR A 101 -2.91 -3.70 11.93
C THR A 101 -2.69 -4.40 10.59
N ILE A 102 -1.73 -3.91 9.82
CA ILE A 102 -1.24 -4.49 8.56
C ILE A 102 0.22 -4.83 8.77
N LEU A 103 0.56 -6.12 8.75
CA LEU A 103 1.93 -6.57 8.89
C LEU A 103 2.69 -6.38 7.57
N LYS A 104 3.70 -5.51 7.54
CA LYS A 104 4.62 -5.36 6.41
C LYS A 104 5.58 -6.55 6.39
N CYS A 105 5.42 -7.42 5.38
CA CYS A 105 6.12 -8.71 5.33
C CYS A 105 7.42 -8.69 4.53
N ASN A 106 7.73 -7.61 3.81
CA ASN A 106 9.03 -7.47 3.16
C ASN A 106 9.63 -6.07 3.36
N SER A 107 10.94 -5.96 3.30
CA SER A 107 11.66 -4.70 3.50
C SER A 107 13.01 -4.69 2.79
N ALA A 108 13.48 -3.48 2.44
CA ALA A 108 14.83 -3.20 1.99
C ALA A 108 15.45 -2.13 2.89
N ASN A 109 16.75 -1.89 2.77
CA ASN A 109 17.45 -0.87 3.52
C ASN A 109 18.40 -0.05 2.65
N SER A 110 18.76 1.14 3.11
CA SER A 110 19.68 2.06 2.42
C SER A 110 21.16 1.83 2.72
N LEU A 111 21.52 0.74 3.39
CA LEU A 111 22.91 0.35 3.61
C LEU A 111 23.47 -0.49 2.44
N MET A 112 22.58 -0.95 1.56
CA MET A 112 22.96 -1.69 0.35
C MET A 112 23.61 -0.76 -0.69
N SER A 113 24.47 -1.34 -1.54
CA SER A 113 25.06 -0.64 -2.67
C SER A 113 24.01 -0.14 -3.65
N ASP A 114 24.18 1.06 -4.20
CA ASP A 114 23.30 1.60 -5.25
C ASP A 114 23.34 0.78 -6.56
N THR A 115 24.39 -0.06 -6.73
CA THR A 115 24.52 -0.99 -7.87
C THR A 115 23.80 -2.31 -7.67
N ALA A 116 23.31 -2.59 -6.46
CA ALA A 116 22.43 -3.73 -6.23
C ALA A 116 21.05 -3.44 -6.83
N GLY A 117 20.48 -4.40 -7.55
CA GLY A 117 19.11 -4.28 -8.07
C GLY A 117 18.10 -3.95 -6.97
N LYS A 118 17.08 -3.20 -7.29
CA LYS A 118 16.04 -2.83 -6.33
C LYS A 118 15.21 -4.05 -5.96
N ASN A 119 15.41 -4.57 -4.75
CA ASN A 119 14.77 -5.76 -4.22
C ASN A 119 14.22 -5.52 -2.81
N GLN A 120 13.42 -6.46 -2.33
CA GLN A 120 12.84 -6.50 -0.98
C GLN A 120 13.04 -7.91 -0.41
N ALA A 121 13.55 -8.02 0.80
CA ALA A 121 13.64 -9.31 1.49
C ALA A 121 12.36 -9.59 2.27
N VAL A 122 11.87 -10.83 2.24
CA VAL A 122 10.79 -11.30 3.13
C VAL A 122 11.30 -11.29 4.57
N THR A 123 10.60 -10.58 5.45
CA THR A 123 11.01 -10.31 6.84
C THR A 123 9.96 -10.70 7.88
N ALA A 124 8.80 -11.21 7.45
CA ALA A 124 7.74 -11.73 8.31
C ALA A 124 6.88 -12.75 7.56
N THR A 125 6.10 -13.51 8.28
CA THR A 125 5.30 -14.62 7.77
C THR A 125 3.80 -14.40 7.97
N VAL A 126 2.97 -15.19 7.29
CA VAL A 126 1.51 -15.24 7.53
C VAL A 126 1.19 -15.70 8.94
N GLN A 127 2.00 -16.61 9.50
CA GLN A 127 1.83 -17.08 10.88
C GLN A 127 2.07 -15.95 11.90
N ASP A 128 3.02 -15.05 11.62
CA ASP A 128 3.22 -13.83 12.45
C ASP A 128 1.97 -12.94 12.41
N ALA A 129 1.38 -12.74 11.25
CA ALA A 129 0.16 -11.96 11.11
C ALA A 129 -1.02 -12.58 11.89
N LEU A 130 -1.16 -13.90 11.85
CA LEU A 130 -2.20 -14.63 12.60
C LEU A 130 -2.03 -14.48 14.10
N ARG A 131 -0.84 -14.78 14.64
CA ARG A 131 -0.58 -14.71 16.09
C ARG A 131 -0.72 -13.29 16.65
N LEU A 132 -0.44 -12.28 15.83
CA LEU A 132 -0.54 -10.86 16.22
C LEU A 132 -1.94 -10.26 15.93
N GLY A 133 -2.88 -11.04 15.41
CA GLY A 133 -4.24 -10.59 15.11
C GLY A 133 -4.31 -9.51 14.04
N CYS A 134 -3.35 -9.49 13.11
CA CYS A 134 -3.33 -8.52 12.02
C CYS A 134 -4.53 -8.66 11.10
N ALA A 135 -5.05 -7.53 10.61
CA ALA A 135 -6.17 -7.50 9.68
C ALA A 135 -5.73 -7.72 8.22
N ALA A 136 -4.44 -7.55 7.92
CA ALA A 136 -3.87 -7.77 6.59
C ALA A 136 -2.37 -8.02 6.67
N ILE A 137 -1.80 -8.58 5.60
CA ILE A 137 -0.37 -8.53 5.31
C ILE A 137 -0.10 -7.53 4.19
N GLY A 138 1.15 -7.05 4.09
CA GLY A 138 1.51 -6.08 3.07
C GLY A 138 2.92 -6.26 2.53
N PHE A 139 3.09 -5.95 1.24
CA PHE A 139 4.34 -6.08 0.51
C PHE A 139 4.64 -4.83 -0.31
N THR A 140 5.91 -4.48 -0.44
CA THR A 140 6.39 -3.57 -1.49
C THR A 140 6.89 -4.37 -2.69
N ILE A 141 6.55 -3.91 -3.89
CA ILE A 141 7.12 -4.38 -5.15
C ILE A 141 7.71 -3.20 -5.93
N TYR A 142 8.73 -3.52 -6.73
CA TYR A 142 9.36 -2.58 -7.66
C TYR A 142 9.21 -3.09 -9.11
N PRO A 143 8.08 -2.81 -9.80
CA PRO A 143 7.80 -3.39 -11.12
C PRO A 143 8.84 -3.11 -12.20
N GLY A 144 9.65 -2.07 -12.04
CA GLY A 144 10.72 -1.72 -13.01
C GLY A 144 12.10 -2.27 -12.66
N SER A 145 12.22 -3.06 -11.58
CA SER A 145 13.50 -3.64 -11.18
C SER A 145 13.81 -4.92 -11.94
N ASP A 146 15.08 -5.21 -12.19
CA ASP A 146 15.55 -6.51 -12.70
C ASP A 146 15.19 -7.67 -11.77
N MET A 147 14.93 -7.39 -10.47
CA MET A 147 14.50 -8.36 -9.46
C MET A 147 12.97 -8.47 -9.33
N ALA A 148 12.19 -7.84 -10.23
CA ALA A 148 10.74 -7.76 -10.10
C ALA A 148 10.07 -9.14 -10.13
N LEU A 149 10.55 -10.06 -10.97
CA LEU A 149 9.92 -11.37 -11.13
C LEU A 149 10.09 -12.24 -9.87
N ASP A 150 11.25 -12.21 -9.22
CA ASP A 150 11.49 -12.92 -7.97
C ASP A 150 10.55 -12.41 -6.87
N MET A 151 10.39 -11.07 -6.75
CA MET A 151 9.44 -10.48 -5.80
C MET A 151 7.98 -10.90 -6.10
N PHE A 152 7.61 -11.04 -7.38
CA PHE A 152 6.26 -11.47 -7.75
C PHE A 152 5.99 -12.92 -7.36
N GLU A 153 6.97 -13.81 -7.52
CA GLU A 153 6.87 -15.23 -7.10
C GLU A 153 6.69 -15.32 -5.58
N GLU A 154 7.59 -14.72 -4.79
CA GLU A 154 7.52 -14.71 -3.32
C GLU A 154 6.17 -14.18 -2.81
N ILE A 155 5.69 -13.07 -3.39
CA ILE A 155 4.42 -12.45 -2.96
C ILE A 155 3.23 -13.32 -3.35
N SER A 156 3.27 -13.96 -4.52
CA SER A 156 2.18 -14.84 -4.96
C SER A 156 2.00 -16.02 -4.02
N GLU A 157 3.09 -16.64 -3.55
CA GLU A 157 3.06 -17.71 -2.57
C GLU A 157 2.48 -17.24 -1.23
N MET A 158 3.00 -16.16 -0.67
CA MET A 158 2.53 -15.64 0.60
C MET A 158 1.09 -15.11 0.54
N ARG A 159 0.69 -14.51 -0.60
CA ARG A 159 -0.69 -14.09 -0.85
C ARG A 159 -1.64 -15.28 -0.83
N ALA A 160 -1.26 -16.39 -1.47
CA ALA A 160 -2.07 -17.61 -1.48
C ALA A 160 -2.23 -18.18 -0.07
N GLU A 161 -1.15 -18.25 0.71
CA GLU A 161 -1.18 -18.68 2.11
C GLU A 161 -2.10 -17.76 2.94
N ALA A 162 -1.92 -16.43 2.87
CA ALA A 162 -2.73 -15.46 3.60
C ALA A 162 -4.22 -15.55 3.27
N ALA A 163 -4.55 -15.67 1.98
CA ALA A 163 -5.93 -15.82 1.54
C ALA A 163 -6.56 -17.11 2.08
N SER A 164 -5.81 -18.22 2.14
CA SER A 164 -6.30 -19.50 2.66
C SER A 164 -6.77 -19.41 4.12
N VAL A 165 -6.17 -18.51 4.90
CA VAL A 165 -6.51 -18.27 6.32
C VAL A 165 -7.33 -17.01 6.54
N GLY A 166 -7.83 -16.39 5.48
CA GLY A 166 -8.74 -15.23 5.56
C GLY A 166 -8.07 -13.88 5.77
N ILE A 167 -6.78 -13.74 5.46
CA ILE A 167 -6.03 -12.48 5.57
C ILE A 167 -5.90 -11.84 4.20
N PRO A 168 -6.40 -10.60 3.98
CA PRO A 168 -6.20 -9.84 2.75
C PRO A 168 -4.77 -9.34 2.60
N THR A 169 -4.36 -9.10 1.34
CA THR A 169 -3.05 -8.61 0.98
C THR A 169 -3.10 -7.17 0.49
N VAL A 170 -2.19 -6.33 0.98
CA VAL A 170 -1.93 -4.97 0.53
C VAL A 170 -0.63 -4.97 -0.26
N ILE A 171 -0.61 -4.38 -1.47
CA ILE A 171 0.61 -4.24 -2.26
C ILE A 171 0.95 -2.75 -2.44
N TRP A 172 2.12 -2.34 -1.94
CA TRP A 172 2.77 -1.06 -2.25
C TRP A 172 3.50 -1.22 -3.57
N SER A 173 2.90 -0.81 -4.68
CA SER A 173 3.48 -0.93 -6.02
C SER A 173 4.18 0.37 -6.40
N TYR A 174 5.49 0.40 -6.23
CA TYR A 174 6.32 1.56 -6.50
C TYR A 174 7.20 1.31 -7.71
N PRO A 175 6.90 1.94 -8.86
CA PRO A 175 7.72 1.80 -10.05
C PRO A 175 9.12 2.37 -9.78
N ARG A 176 10.07 1.49 -9.56
CA ARG A 176 11.48 1.78 -9.36
C ARG A 176 12.30 0.68 -10.02
N GLY A 177 13.49 1.02 -10.44
CA GLY A 177 14.43 0.06 -11.02
C GLY A 177 15.13 0.61 -12.24
N GLU A 178 15.91 -0.23 -12.85
CA GLU A 178 16.88 0.10 -13.87
C GLU A 178 16.22 0.48 -15.20
N ALA A 179 15.01 0.00 -15.44
CA ALA A 179 14.24 0.24 -16.67
C ALA A 179 13.39 1.53 -16.64
N ILE A 180 13.37 2.26 -15.53
CA ILE A 180 12.50 3.42 -15.33
C ILE A 180 13.33 4.64 -14.95
N THR A 181 13.13 5.77 -15.63
CA THR A 181 13.77 7.04 -15.26
C THR A 181 13.24 7.56 -13.91
N LYS A 182 13.92 8.54 -13.33
CA LYS A 182 13.45 9.16 -12.07
C LYS A 182 12.09 9.84 -12.22
N ASP A 183 11.85 10.48 -13.34
CA ASP A 183 10.56 11.10 -13.67
C ASP A 183 9.50 10.03 -13.98
N GLY A 184 9.92 8.92 -14.59
CA GLY A 184 9.09 7.75 -14.85
C GLY A 184 8.53 7.09 -13.59
N GLU A 185 9.21 7.19 -12.42
CA GLU A 185 8.67 6.66 -11.15
C GLU A 185 7.28 7.23 -10.77
N THR A 186 6.91 8.38 -11.32
CA THR A 186 5.62 9.04 -11.09
C THR A 186 4.84 9.33 -12.38
N ALA A 187 5.31 8.86 -13.53
CA ALA A 187 4.60 8.97 -14.79
C ALA A 187 3.24 8.25 -14.73
N ILE A 188 2.21 8.82 -15.35
CA ILE A 188 0.83 8.27 -15.24
C ILE A 188 0.70 6.89 -15.86
N ASP A 189 1.33 6.64 -17.01
CA ASP A 189 1.32 5.34 -17.67
C ASP A 189 2.00 4.26 -16.82
N ILE A 190 3.11 4.60 -16.17
CA ILE A 190 3.83 3.71 -15.27
C ILE A 190 3.07 3.49 -13.95
N ALA A 191 2.46 4.53 -13.38
CA ALA A 191 1.65 4.41 -12.18
C ALA A 191 0.40 3.55 -12.41
N ALA A 192 -0.29 3.73 -13.54
CA ALA A 192 -1.42 2.90 -13.94
C ALA A 192 -1.00 1.44 -14.17
N TYR A 193 0.15 1.23 -14.83
CA TYR A 193 0.69 -0.12 -15.02
C TYR A 193 1.06 -0.79 -13.69
N ALA A 194 1.70 -0.05 -12.78
CA ALA A 194 2.01 -0.55 -11.44
C ALA A 194 0.75 -0.94 -10.65
N ALA A 195 -0.34 -0.18 -10.78
CA ALA A 195 -1.63 -0.53 -10.19
C ALA A 195 -2.21 -1.81 -10.80
N GLN A 196 -2.14 -1.95 -12.13
CA GLN A 196 -2.59 -3.15 -12.85
C GLN A 196 -1.80 -4.40 -12.43
N ILE A 197 -0.46 -4.32 -12.37
CA ILE A 197 0.40 -5.43 -11.91
C ILE A 197 -0.01 -5.87 -10.51
N ALA A 198 -0.15 -4.95 -9.56
CA ALA A 198 -0.59 -5.29 -8.21
C ALA A 198 -1.98 -5.95 -8.18
N ALA A 199 -2.92 -5.47 -9.00
CA ALA A 199 -4.23 -6.09 -9.14
C ALA A 199 -4.15 -7.52 -9.70
N LEU A 200 -3.30 -7.74 -10.71
CA LEU A 200 -3.08 -9.06 -11.34
C LEU A 200 -2.40 -10.05 -10.38
N LEU A 201 -1.52 -9.57 -9.49
CA LEU A 201 -0.94 -10.37 -8.39
C LEU A 201 -1.95 -10.69 -7.28
N GLY A 202 -3.18 -10.22 -7.40
CA GLY A 202 -4.27 -10.51 -6.45
C GLY A 202 -4.30 -9.61 -5.22
N ALA A 203 -3.75 -8.39 -5.29
CA ALA A 203 -3.88 -7.41 -4.22
C ALA A 203 -5.35 -7.09 -3.93
N HIS A 204 -5.69 -6.99 -2.65
CA HIS A 204 -7.00 -6.51 -2.20
C HIS A 204 -6.99 -4.99 -2.04
N ILE A 205 -5.88 -4.43 -1.57
CA ILE A 205 -5.62 -3.01 -1.46
C ILE A 205 -4.31 -2.71 -2.19
N ILE A 206 -4.32 -1.72 -3.05
CA ILE A 206 -3.17 -1.30 -3.85
C ILE A 206 -2.76 0.09 -3.40
N LYS A 207 -1.48 0.28 -3.08
CA LYS A 207 -0.93 1.61 -2.79
C LYS A 207 0.05 2.00 -3.88
N ILE A 208 -0.19 3.17 -4.48
CA ILE A 208 0.68 3.81 -5.48
C ILE A 208 0.96 5.26 -5.08
N LYS A 209 1.89 5.90 -5.77
CA LYS A 209 2.11 7.35 -5.66
C LYS A 209 1.07 8.09 -6.48
N LEU A 210 0.76 9.34 -6.10
CA LEU A 210 0.11 10.28 -7.01
C LEU A 210 1.01 10.50 -8.22
N SER A 211 0.40 10.47 -9.42
CA SER A 211 1.13 10.57 -10.68
C SER A 211 1.19 12.01 -11.21
N THR A 212 2.24 12.27 -11.98
CA THR A 212 2.35 13.45 -12.84
C THR A 212 1.64 13.20 -14.18
N ASP A 213 1.59 14.17 -15.05
CA ASP A 213 1.10 14.06 -16.43
C ASP A 213 2.17 13.55 -17.42
N HIS A 214 3.38 13.24 -16.91
CA HIS A 214 4.45 12.64 -17.71
C HIS A 214 4.04 11.26 -18.24
N LEU A 215 4.44 10.95 -19.47
CA LEU A 215 4.31 9.65 -20.11
C LEU A 215 5.72 9.14 -20.45
N GLU A 216 6.13 8.08 -19.77
CA GLU A 216 7.47 7.50 -19.86
C GLU A 216 7.62 6.56 -21.06
N ASN A 217 6.64 5.67 -21.25
CA ASN A 217 6.72 4.65 -22.29
C ASN A 217 6.22 5.20 -23.63
N LYS A 218 7.06 5.15 -24.67
CA LYS A 218 6.74 5.69 -26.01
C LYS A 218 5.52 5.03 -26.64
N ASP A 219 5.37 3.71 -26.47
CA ASP A 219 4.23 2.98 -27.04
C ASP A 219 2.93 3.31 -26.31
N ALA A 220 2.99 3.42 -24.96
CA ALA A 220 1.88 3.88 -24.16
C ALA A 220 1.47 5.31 -24.56
N LYS A 221 2.44 6.23 -24.69
CA LYS A 221 2.18 7.62 -25.09
C LYS A 221 1.33 7.71 -26.37
N LYS A 222 1.68 6.91 -27.38
CA LYS A 222 0.92 6.83 -28.62
C LYS A 222 -0.52 6.39 -28.37
N VAL A 223 -0.75 5.41 -27.51
CA VAL A 223 -2.10 4.94 -27.17
C VAL A 223 -2.90 6.02 -26.44
N TYR A 224 -2.27 6.73 -25.48
CA TYR A 224 -2.93 7.84 -24.78
C TYR A 224 -3.39 8.94 -25.74
N GLU A 225 -2.55 9.29 -26.73
CA GLU A 225 -2.85 10.29 -27.77
C GLU A 225 -3.96 9.78 -28.71
N ASP A 226 -3.82 8.57 -29.26
CA ASP A 226 -4.75 7.99 -30.23
C ASP A 226 -6.15 7.75 -29.64
N GLN A 227 -6.24 7.40 -28.36
CA GLN A 227 -7.50 7.13 -27.67
C GLN A 227 -8.05 8.34 -26.90
N GLY A 228 -7.34 9.47 -26.88
CA GLY A 228 -7.77 10.67 -26.18
C GLY A 228 -7.92 10.48 -24.67
N ILE A 229 -7.00 9.70 -24.04
CA ILE A 229 -7.06 9.46 -22.58
C ILE A 229 -6.74 10.76 -21.85
N ASP A 230 -7.73 11.30 -21.14
CA ASP A 230 -7.59 12.56 -20.40
C ASP A 230 -6.82 12.38 -19.10
N ILE A 231 -5.61 12.97 -19.04
CA ILE A 231 -4.71 12.98 -17.88
C ILE A 231 -4.40 14.41 -17.39
N SER A 232 -5.18 15.38 -17.84
CA SER A 232 -4.91 16.82 -17.65
C SER A 232 -4.96 17.27 -16.19
N THR A 233 -5.77 16.63 -15.35
CA THR A 233 -5.91 16.96 -13.94
C THR A 233 -5.50 15.81 -13.04
N GLN A 234 -5.14 16.11 -11.77
CA GLN A 234 -4.84 15.06 -10.78
C GLN A 234 -6.02 14.09 -10.61
N ALA A 235 -7.25 14.61 -10.59
CA ALA A 235 -8.46 13.79 -10.47
C ALA A 235 -8.59 12.80 -11.65
N LYS A 236 -8.30 13.24 -12.88
CA LYS A 236 -8.32 12.38 -14.07
C LYS A 236 -7.24 11.30 -14.02
N ARG A 237 -6.06 11.65 -13.54
CA ARG A 237 -4.99 10.68 -13.34
C ARG A 237 -5.32 9.64 -12.26
N VAL A 238 -5.94 10.07 -11.16
CA VAL A 238 -6.45 9.16 -10.11
C VAL A 238 -7.52 8.21 -10.70
N GLU A 239 -8.49 8.75 -11.43
CA GLU A 239 -9.52 7.96 -12.12
C GLU A 239 -8.91 6.90 -13.04
N HIS A 240 -7.88 7.27 -13.82
CA HIS A 240 -7.18 6.37 -14.73
C HIS A 240 -6.43 5.25 -13.98
N CYS A 241 -5.74 5.56 -12.88
CA CYS A 241 -5.13 4.54 -12.02
C CYS A 241 -6.16 3.59 -11.41
N MET A 242 -7.32 4.10 -11.00
CA MET A 242 -8.41 3.26 -10.49
C MET A 242 -9.00 2.39 -11.59
N GLN A 243 -9.11 2.89 -12.82
CA GLN A 243 -9.52 2.11 -13.98
C GLN A 243 -8.55 0.95 -14.24
N ALA A 244 -7.24 1.19 -14.14
CA ALA A 244 -6.22 0.14 -14.26
C ALA A 244 -6.33 -0.93 -13.16
N ALA A 245 -6.89 -0.60 -12.00
CA ALA A 245 -7.18 -1.53 -10.91
C ALA A 245 -8.53 -2.25 -11.08
N PHE A 246 -8.71 -2.88 -12.24
CA PHE A 246 -9.90 -3.65 -12.64
C PHE A 246 -11.19 -2.82 -12.70
N GLY A 247 -11.13 -1.62 -13.30
CA GLY A 247 -12.28 -0.73 -13.39
C GLY A 247 -12.80 -0.27 -12.03
N GLY A 248 -11.90 -0.09 -11.05
CA GLY A 248 -12.24 0.32 -9.68
C GLY A 248 -12.71 -0.84 -8.79
N ARG A 249 -12.55 -2.10 -9.21
CA ARG A 249 -12.91 -3.27 -8.39
C ARG A 249 -11.85 -3.63 -7.34
N ARG A 250 -10.77 -2.89 -7.25
CA ARG A 250 -9.79 -3.00 -6.16
C ARG A 250 -9.70 -1.68 -5.42
N ILE A 251 -9.48 -1.74 -4.13
CA ILE A 251 -9.24 -0.54 -3.32
C ILE A 251 -7.88 0.01 -3.70
N VAL A 252 -7.83 1.28 -4.12
CA VAL A 252 -6.59 1.99 -4.40
C VAL A 252 -6.41 3.10 -3.37
N VAL A 253 -5.24 3.14 -2.72
CA VAL A 253 -4.83 4.20 -1.81
C VAL A 253 -3.58 4.89 -2.37
N PHE A 254 -3.48 6.18 -2.17
CA PHE A 254 -2.37 6.98 -2.68
C PHE A 254 -1.41 7.35 -1.55
N SER A 255 -0.11 7.33 -1.84
CA SER A 255 0.88 7.79 -0.87
C SER A 255 0.96 9.32 -0.89
N GLY A 256 1.17 9.92 0.29
CA GLY A 256 1.31 11.36 0.41
C GLY A 256 2.57 11.97 -0.22
N GLY A 257 3.47 11.13 -0.76
CA GLY A 257 4.70 11.60 -1.41
C GLY A 257 5.77 12.12 -0.44
N ALA A 258 6.62 13.02 -0.92
CA ALA A 258 7.62 13.69 -0.10
C ALA A 258 6.97 14.64 0.92
N ALA A 259 7.69 14.90 2.03
CA ALA A 259 7.22 15.85 3.03
C ALA A 259 7.02 17.24 2.42
N LYS A 260 5.84 17.81 2.62
CA LYS A 260 5.41 19.12 2.11
C LYS A 260 4.61 19.87 3.17
N GLY A 261 4.40 21.16 2.96
CA GLY A 261 3.60 21.99 3.86
C GLY A 261 2.12 21.55 3.92
N SER A 262 1.43 21.97 4.97
CA SER A 262 0.02 21.60 5.19
C SER A 262 -0.88 21.95 4.00
N ASP A 263 -0.70 23.13 3.40
CA ASP A 263 -1.54 23.58 2.29
C ASP A 263 -1.43 22.65 1.08
N ALA A 264 -0.20 22.26 0.72
CA ALA A 264 0.05 21.32 -0.37
C ALA A 264 -0.47 19.89 -0.08
N VAL A 265 -0.65 19.50 1.20
CA VAL A 265 -1.30 18.24 1.56
C VAL A 265 -2.81 18.30 1.35
N TYR A 266 -3.42 19.48 1.54
CA TYR A 266 -4.86 19.68 1.31
C TYR A 266 -5.21 19.77 -0.18
N GLU A 267 -4.25 20.16 -1.03
CA GLU A 267 -4.44 20.22 -2.49
C GLU A 267 -4.45 18.83 -3.16
N ASP A 268 -3.79 17.83 -2.56
CA ASP A 268 -3.79 16.43 -3.01
C ASP A 268 -5.12 15.73 -2.67
#